data_eff125bbc38cccd61a3784f0e3fdf1e4
#
_entry.id   eff125bbc38cccd61a3784f0e3fdf1e4
#
_cell.length_a   1.000
_cell.length_b   1.000
_cell.length_c   1.000
_cell.angle_alpha   90.00
_cell.angle_beta   90.00
_cell.angle_gamma   90.00
#
_symmetry.space_group_name_H-M   'P 1'
#
loop_
_entity.id
_entity.type
_entity.pdbx_description
1 polymer ?
#
loop_
_entity_poly.entity_id
_entity_poly.type
_entity_poly.pdbx_seq_one_letter_code
_entity_poly.pdbx_strand_id
1 'polypeptide(L)'
;MVKPIIALIGNPNCGKTTLFNALTGANQRTGNWPGVTVDRKEGRFQVNGEDITLVDLPGVYSLDVEEGETGMDELVARDYLLSGEADLVINIVDASNLERNLYLTTQIMEMRLPMLIALNMMDVAKTRGILVNPQLLS
;
A
#
# COMPACT_ATOMS: atom_id res chain seq x y z
N MET A 1 -16.52 11.25 -16.13
CA MET A 1 -15.16 11.30 -15.58
C MET A 1 -14.89 10.09 -14.69
N VAL A 2 -13.82 9.41 -14.97
CA VAL A 2 -13.42 8.25 -14.16
C VAL A 2 -12.81 8.77 -12.86
N LYS A 3 -13.30 8.28 -11.73
CA LYS A 3 -12.73 8.66 -10.42
C LYS A 3 -11.39 7.96 -10.24
N PRO A 4 -10.33 8.68 -9.82
CA PRO A 4 -9.05 8.03 -9.58
C PRO A 4 -9.13 6.99 -8.47
N ILE A 5 -8.40 5.90 -8.65
CA ILE A 5 -8.28 4.84 -7.66
C ILE A 5 -6.82 4.75 -7.24
N ILE A 6 -6.58 4.84 -5.95
CA ILE A 6 -5.25 4.71 -5.35
C ILE A 6 -5.24 3.45 -4.50
N ALA A 7 -4.23 2.61 -4.69
CA ALA A 7 -4.01 1.43 -3.86
C ALA A 7 -2.94 1.71 -2.82
N LEU A 8 -3.21 1.35 -1.56
CA LEU A 8 -2.22 1.39 -0.50
C LEU A 8 -1.65 0.01 -0.29
N ILE A 9 -0.34 -0.09 -0.26
CA ILE A 9 0.36 -1.35 -0.01
C ILE A 9 1.57 -1.11 0.88
N GLY A 10 1.89 -2.07 1.71
CA GLY A 10 3.05 -2.00 2.58
C GLY A 10 3.15 -3.25 3.44
N ASN A 11 4.25 -3.35 4.19
CA ASN A 11 4.44 -4.44 5.12
C ASN A 11 3.41 -4.37 6.26
N PRO A 12 3.10 -5.51 6.89
CA PRO A 12 2.27 -5.48 8.10
C PRO A 12 2.88 -4.53 9.14
N ASN A 13 2.04 -3.75 9.78
CA ASN A 13 2.43 -2.80 10.85
C ASN A 13 3.34 -1.66 10.38
N CYS A 14 3.31 -1.29 9.11
CA CYS A 14 4.10 -0.17 8.59
C CYS A 14 3.39 1.19 8.76
N GLY A 15 2.19 1.20 9.32
CA GLY A 15 1.40 2.42 9.47
C GLY A 15 0.36 2.63 8.37
N LYS A 16 0.15 1.62 7.53
CA LYS A 16 -0.79 1.69 6.42
C LYS A 16 -2.22 1.97 6.89
N THR A 17 -2.67 1.28 7.93
CA THR A 17 -4.00 1.49 8.51
C THR A 17 -4.17 2.90 9.04
N THR A 18 -3.14 3.43 9.71
CA THR A 18 -3.18 4.80 10.22
C THR A 18 -3.36 5.80 9.10
N LEU A 19 -2.62 5.66 8.02
CA LEU A 19 -2.76 6.54 6.87
C LEU A 19 -4.13 6.40 6.21
N PHE A 20 -4.60 5.17 6.03
CA PHE A 20 -5.90 4.91 5.45
C PHE A 20 -7.01 5.60 6.25
N ASN A 21 -6.99 5.44 7.57
CA ASN A 21 -7.99 6.04 8.44
C ASN A 21 -7.91 7.58 8.45
N ALA A 22 -6.69 8.11 8.41
CA ALA A 22 -6.49 9.56 8.40
C ALA A 22 -7.05 10.20 7.12
N LEU A 23 -6.92 9.53 5.99
CA LEU A 23 -7.39 10.07 4.71
C LEU A 23 -8.90 9.90 4.52
N THR A 24 -9.45 8.77 4.93
CA THR A 24 -10.84 8.42 4.62
C THR A 24 -11.83 8.75 5.74
N GLY A 25 -11.36 8.82 6.98
CA GLY A 25 -12.23 9.10 8.13
C GLY A 25 -13.38 8.10 8.23
N ALA A 26 -14.60 8.61 8.25
CA ALA A 26 -15.81 7.78 8.34
C ALA A 26 -16.28 7.24 6.99
N ASN A 27 -15.65 7.65 5.89
CA ASN A 27 -16.07 7.27 4.54
C ASN A 27 -15.41 5.96 4.11
N GLN A 28 -15.66 4.89 4.85
CA GLN A 28 -15.06 3.58 4.60
C GLN A 28 -16.12 2.53 4.31
N ARG A 29 -15.76 1.60 3.46
CA ARG A 29 -16.59 0.43 3.17
C ARG A 29 -15.71 -0.81 3.38
N THR A 30 -16.27 -1.81 4.07
CA THR A 30 -15.57 -3.08 4.29
C THR A 30 -16.34 -4.21 3.64
N GLY A 31 -15.60 -5.24 3.27
CA GLY A 31 -16.15 -6.45 2.67
C GLY A 31 -15.05 -7.47 2.53
N ASN A 32 -15.23 -8.44 1.66
CA ASN A 32 -14.19 -9.42 1.35
C ASN A 32 -13.76 -9.29 -0.10
N TRP A 33 -12.51 -9.63 -0.38
CA TRP A 33 -12.05 -9.78 -1.76
C TRP A 33 -12.84 -10.90 -2.43
N PRO A 34 -13.13 -10.79 -3.75
CA PRO A 34 -13.95 -11.79 -4.43
C PRO A 34 -13.42 -13.22 -4.25
N GLY A 35 -14.30 -14.13 -3.82
CA GLY A 35 -14.00 -15.55 -3.72
C GLY A 35 -13.13 -15.96 -2.53
N VAL A 36 -12.78 -15.04 -1.63
CA VAL A 36 -11.89 -15.34 -0.50
C VAL A 36 -12.40 -14.65 0.77
N THR A 37 -11.78 -15.01 1.91
CA THR A 37 -12.15 -14.45 3.21
C THR A 37 -11.24 -13.31 3.66
N VAL A 38 -10.37 -12.83 2.78
CA VAL A 38 -9.49 -11.70 3.07
C VAL A 38 -10.30 -10.41 3.07
N ASP A 39 -10.13 -9.60 4.10
CA ASP A 39 -10.86 -8.33 4.23
C ASP A 39 -10.44 -7.35 3.14
N ARG A 40 -11.44 -6.73 2.52
CA ARG A 40 -11.25 -5.62 1.60
C ARG A 40 -11.77 -4.35 2.24
N LYS A 41 -10.89 -3.37 2.36
CA LYS A 41 -11.26 -2.05 2.85
C LYS A 41 -11.05 -1.03 1.74
N GLU A 42 -12.07 -0.21 1.50
CA GLU A 42 -11.91 0.92 0.61
C GLU A 42 -12.56 2.14 1.24
N GLY A 43 -12.07 3.30 0.89
CA GLY A 43 -12.60 4.54 1.40
C GLY A 43 -12.53 5.60 0.34
N ARG A 44 -13.12 6.75 0.65
CA ARG A 44 -13.14 7.91 -0.24
C ARG A 44 -12.65 9.14 0.48
N PHE A 45 -11.94 9.98 -0.24
CA PHE A 45 -11.56 11.29 0.24
C PHE A 45 -11.53 12.25 -0.95
N GLN A 46 -11.49 13.53 -0.65
CA GLN A 46 -11.51 14.56 -1.69
C GLN A 46 -10.21 15.34 -1.69
N VAL A 47 -9.70 15.58 -2.90
CA VAL A 47 -8.54 16.45 -3.11
C VAL A 47 -8.93 17.44 -4.17
N ASN A 48 -8.91 18.74 -3.83
CA ASN A 48 -9.26 19.83 -4.75
C ASN A 48 -10.63 19.62 -5.42
N GLY A 49 -11.60 19.08 -4.67
CA GLY A 49 -12.95 18.83 -5.18
C GLY A 49 -13.12 17.54 -5.95
N GLU A 50 -12.07 16.78 -6.14
CA GLU A 50 -12.14 15.47 -6.81
C GLU A 50 -12.27 14.34 -5.79
N ASP A 51 -13.20 13.43 -6.04
CA ASP A 51 -13.35 12.23 -5.24
C ASP A 51 -12.29 11.21 -5.63
N ILE A 52 -11.55 10.72 -4.64
CA ILE A 52 -10.54 9.68 -4.84
C ILE A 52 -10.96 8.45 -4.04
N THR A 53 -10.91 7.29 -4.68
CA THR A 53 -11.13 6.02 -4.01
C THR A 53 -9.79 5.44 -3.58
N LEU A 54 -9.71 5.07 -2.31
CA LEU A 54 -8.53 4.49 -1.71
C LEU A 54 -8.81 3.03 -1.38
N VAL A 55 -8.02 2.12 -1.94
CA VAL A 55 -8.16 0.69 -1.69
C VAL A 55 -7.00 0.24 -0.81
N ASP A 56 -7.32 -0.33 0.35
CA ASP A 56 -6.32 -0.81 1.28
C ASP A 56 -6.01 -2.27 0.97
N LEU A 57 -4.83 -2.54 0.44
CA LEU A 57 -4.41 -3.90 0.16
C LEU A 57 -3.93 -4.59 1.44
N PRO A 58 -4.00 -5.93 1.51
CA PRO A 58 -3.47 -6.65 2.67
C PRO A 58 -2.00 -6.33 2.90
N GLY A 59 -1.58 -6.26 4.18
CA GLY A 59 -0.18 -6.07 4.51
C GLY A 59 0.63 -7.30 4.11
N VAL A 60 1.68 -7.09 3.33
CA VAL A 60 2.52 -8.19 2.84
C VAL A 60 3.99 -7.78 2.88
N TYR A 61 4.87 -8.75 3.05
CA TYR A 61 6.32 -8.51 3.00
C TYR A 61 6.86 -8.66 1.58
N SER A 62 6.15 -9.38 0.73
CA SER A 62 6.54 -9.59 -0.65
C SER A 62 5.30 -9.94 -1.47
N LEU A 63 5.47 -9.94 -2.79
CA LEU A 63 4.44 -10.40 -3.72
C LEU A 63 4.77 -11.80 -4.27
N ASP A 64 5.74 -12.47 -3.65
CA ASP A 64 6.10 -13.82 -4.05
C ASP A 64 4.95 -14.78 -3.76
N VAL A 65 4.61 -15.55 -4.78
CA VAL A 65 3.56 -16.58 -4.69
C VAL A 65 4.22 -17.91 -5.01
N GLU A 66 4.39 -18.74 -3.96
CA GLU A 66 4.98 -20.06 -4.13
C GLU A 66 3.89 -21.12 -4.24
N GLU A 67 4.13 -22.13 -5.09
CA GLU A 67 3.19 -23.24 -5.23
C GLU A 67 3.06 -24.00 -3.92
N GLY A 68 1.82 -24.16 -3.45
CA GLY A 68 1.50 -24.99 -2.31
C GLY A 68 1.49 -24.28 -0.96
N GLU A 69 2.14 -23.13 -0.82
CA GLU A 69 2.18 -22.37 0.43
C GLU A 69 1.81 -20.91 0.25
N THR A 70 0.98 -20.64 -0.73
CA THR A 70 0.66 -19.25 -1.07
C THR A 70 -0.17 -18.61 0.02
N GLY A 71 0.35 -17.54 0.61
CA GLY A 71 -0.46 -16.68 1.43
C GLY A 71 -1.54 -16.04 0.58
N MET A 72 -2.77 -16.11 1.05
CA MET A 72 -3.88 -15.49 0.34
C MET A 72 -3.69 -13.98 0.22
N ASP A 73 -3.08 -13.36 1.23
CA ASP A 73 -2.83 -11.92 1.23
C ASP A 73 -1.91 -11.52 0.08
N GLU A 74 -0.83 -12.27 -0.14
CA GLU A 74 0.12 -12.01 -1.22
C GLU A 74 -0.56 -12.18 -2.58
N LEU A 75 -1.37 -13.21 -2.73
CA LEU A 75 -2.09 -13.46 -3.97
C LEU A 75 -3.07 -12.34 -4.28
N VAL A 76 -3.85 -11.91 -3.29
CA VAL A 76 -4.82 -10.82 -3.45
C VAL A 76 -4.11 -9.52 -3.84
N ALA A 77 -3.04 -9.17 -3.12
CA ALA A 77 -2.31 -7.94 -3.40
C ALA A 77 -1.71 -7.96 -4.81
N ARG A 78 -1.07 -9.06 -5.18
CA ARG A 78 -0.45 -9.19 -6.51
C ARG A 78 -1.49 -9.11 -7.62
N ASP A 79 -2.58 -9.87 -7.49
CA ASP A 79 -3.60 -9.91 -8.53
C ASP A 79 -4.28 -8.56 -8.71
N TYR A 80 -4.51 -7.84 -7.62
CA TYR A 80 -5.09 -6.50 -7.71
C TYR A 80 -4.16 -5.54 -8.46
N LEU A 81 -2.88 -5.55 -8.11
CA LEU A 81 -1.91 -4.68 -8.78
C LEU A 81 -1.79 -5.01 -10.27
N LEU A 82 -1.83 -6.29 -10.63
CA LEU A 82 -1.75 -6.71 -12.03
C LEU A 82 -3.02 -6.41 -12.82
N SER A 83 -4.15 -6.22 -12.14
CA SER A 83 -5.43 -5.94 -12.81
C SER A 83 -5.45 -4.61 -13.53
N GLY A 84 -4.58 -3.68 -13.15
CA GLY A 84 -4.57 -2.33 -13.71
C GLY A 84 -5.70 -1.43 -13.22
N GLU A 85 -6.47 -1.86 -12.22
CA GLU A 85 -7.58 -1.07 -11.70
C GLU A 85 -7.10 0.19 -10.98
N ALA A 86 -5.99 0.11 -10.28
CA ALA A 86 -5.43 1.27 -9.58
C ALA A 86 -4.70 2.21 -10.54
N ASP A 87 -4.99 3.50 -10.43
CA ASP A 87 -4.32 4.52 -11.21
C ASP A 87 -2.98 4.91 -10.62
N LEU A 88 -2.82 4.73 -9.32
CA LEU A 88 -1.62 5.05 -8.58
C LEU A 88 -1.49 4.08 -7.41
N VAL A 89 -0.26 3.67 -7.12
CA VAL A 89 0.05 2.83 -5.97
C VAL A 89 0.84 3.68 -4.97
N ILE A 90 0.41 3.71 -3.71
CA ILE A 90 1.19 4.31 -2.64
C ILE A 90 1.78 3.17 -1.83
N ASN A 91 3.09 3.03 -1.88
CA ASN A 91 3.83 2.04 -1.10
C ASN A 91 4.29 2.69 0.20
N ILE A 92 3.73 2.26 1.31
CA ILE A 92 4.10 2.78 2.62
C ILE A 92 5.29 1.99 3.13
N VAL A 93 6.37 2.70 3.41
CA VAL A 93 7.64 2.14 3.83
C VAL A 93 7.93 2.59 5.25
N ASP A 94 8.25 1.66 6.12
CA ASP A 94 8.67 1.94 7.49
C ASP A 94 10.14 2.38 7.47
N ALA A 95 10.38 3.66 7.70
CA ALA A 95 11.72 4.23 7.63
C ALA A 95 12.63 3.70 8.74
N SER A 96 12.09 3.13 9.82
CA SER A 96 12.89 2.51 10.87
C SER A 96 13.38 1.12 10.50
N ASN A 97 12.89 0.54 9.40
CA ASN A 97 13.28 -0.80 8.94
C ASN A 97 13.25 -0.85 7.41
N LEU A 98 14.06 0.00 6.78
CA LEU A 98 14.05 0.17 5.33
C LEU A 98 14.37 -1.10 4.57
N GLU A 99 15.41 -1.81 4.97
CA GLU A 99 15.88 -2.98 4.25
C GLU A 99 14.75 -4.01 4.07
N ARG A 100 13.99 -4.27 5.13
CA ARG A 100 12.89 -5.21 5.09
C ARG A 100 11.74 -4.73 4.20
N ASN A 101 11.48 -3.42 4.21
CA ASN A 101 10.38 -2.84 3.44
C ASN A 101 10.70 -2.71 1.97
N LEU A 102 11.95 -2.44 1.62
CA LEU A 102 12.34 -2.15 0.24
C LEU A 102 12.26 -3.36 -0.69
N TYR A 103 12.26 -4.57 -0.15
CA TYR A 103 12.07 -5.75 -0.98
C TYR A 103 10.73 -5.71 -1.71
N LEU A 104 9.66 -5.40 -0.97
CA LEU A 104 8.33 -5.23 -1.58
C LEU A 104 8.34 -4.07 -2.58
N THR A 105 8.99 -2.97 -2.23
CA THR A 105 9.09 -1.80 -3.10
C THR A 105 9.72 -2.15 -4.45
N THR A 106 10.79 -2.94 -4.45
CA THR A 106 11.44 -3.33 -5.70
C THR A 106 10.53 -4.20 -6.57
N GLN A 107 9.73 -5.07 -5.94
CA GLN A 107 8.79 -5.90 -6.68
C GLN A 107 7.71 -5.05 -7.37
N ILE A 108 7.20 -4.03 -6.67
CA ILE A 108 6.20 -3.13 -7.25
C ILE A 108 6.82 -2.32 -8.39
N MET A 109 8.05 -1.86 -8.22
CA MET A 109 8.76 -1.14 -9.27
C MET A 109 8.92 -1.97 -10.54
N GLU A 110 9.18 -3.27 -10.40
CA GLU A 110 9.29 -4.18 -11.53
C GLU A 110 7.99 -4.31 -12.33
N MET A 111 6.87 -4.04 -11.71
CA MET A 111 5.56 -4.04 -12.40
C MET A 111 5.34 -2.80 -13.24
N ARG A 112 6.19 -1.79 -13.12
CA ARG A 112 6.12 -0.53 -13.87
C ARG A 112 4.80 0.22 -13.69
N LEU A 113 4.25 0.16 -12.48
CA LEU A 113 3.04 0.88 -12.13
C LEU A 113 3.40 2.29 -11.62
N PRO A 114 2.55 3.29 -11.87
CA PRO A 114 2.74 4.59 -11.23
C PRO A 114 2.74 4.41 -9.71
N MET A 115 3.80 4.84 -9.04
CA MET A 115 3.98 4.59 -7.63
C MET A 115 4.57 5.80 -6.91
N LEU A 116 4.02 6.07 -5.72
CA LEU A 116 4.63 6.98 -4.75
C LEU A 116 5.09 6.16 -3.55
N ILE A 117 6.21 6.55 -2.98
CA ILE A 117 6.70 5.95 -1.74
C ILE A 117 6.41 6.93 -0.61
N ALA A 118 5.64 6.46 0.38
CA ALA A 118 5.34 7.23 1.57
C ALA A 118 6.16 6.68 2.73
N LEU A 119 7.05 7.49 3.28
CA LEU A 119 7.87 7.09 4.41
C LEU A 119 7.12 7.35 5.71
N ASN A 120 6.99 6.32 6.50
CA ASN A 120 6.39 6.39 7.83
C ASN A 120 7.44 6.03 8.88
N MET A 121 7.11 6.25 10.15
CA MET A 121 8.05 6.02 11.26
C MET A 121 9.32 6.86 11.16
N MET A 122 9.21 8.02 10.53
CA MET A 122 10.35 8.94 10.37
C MET A 122 10.90 9.42 11.71
N ASP A 123 10.04 9.64 12.69
CA ASP A 123 10.47 10.07 14.02
C ASP A 123 11.34 9.03 14.70
N VAL A 124 10.98 7.75 14.56
CA VAL A 124 11.79 6.64 15.09
C VAL A 124 13.12 6.57 14.37
N ALA A 125 13.11 6.71 13.05
CA ALA A 125 14.33 6.69 12.23
C ALA A 125 15.27 7.83 12.63
N LYS A 126 14.73 9.03 12.83
CA LYS A 126 15.53 10.17 13.26
C LYS A 126 16.14 9.96 14.65
N THR A 127 15.36 9.40 15.56
CA THR A 127 15.83 9.09 16.91
C THR A 127 17.00 8.12 16.88
N ARG A 128 17.03 7.21 15.89
CA ARG A 128 18.12 6.25 15.71
C ARG A 128 19.27 6.80 14.88
N GLY A 129 19.22 8.08 14.49
CA GLY A 129 20.25 8.71 13.68
C GLY A 129 20.21 8.34 12.19
N ILE A 130 19.09 7.83 11.72
CA ILE A 130 18.90 7.47 10.32
C ILE A 130 18.39 8.67 9.55
N LEU A 131 19.08 9.06 8.47
CA LEU A 131 18.64 10.11 7.57
C LEU A 131 18.05 9.47 6.32
N VAL A 132 16.81 9.82 6.01
CA VAL A 132 16.11 9.28 4.84
C VAL A 132 15.70 10.41 3.92
N ASN A 133 16.04 10.29 2.64
CA ASN A 133 15.60 11.24 1.62
C ASN A 133 14.57 10.55 0.72
N PRO A 134 13.30 10.93 0.79
CA PRO A 134 12.25 10.28 0.00
C PRO A 134 12.50 10.34 -1.52
N GLN A 135 13.15 11.40 -1.99
CA GLN A 135 13.42 11.54 -3.42
C GLN A 135 14.37 10.49 -3.96
N LEU A 136 15.25 9.97 -3.12
CA LEU A 136 16.16 8.91 -3.54
C LEU A 136 15.50 7.56 -3.65
N LEU A 137 14.32 7.39 -3.02
CA LEU A 137 13.58 6.14 -3.01
C LEU A 137 12.48 6.08 -4.06
N SER A 138 12.13 7.21 -4.64
CA SER A 138 11.05 7.28 -5.64
C SER A 138 11.49 7.05 -7.07
#